data_6a9572c139579d6a9002b65987b8e2af
#
_entry.id   6a9572c139579d6a9002b65987b8e2af
#
_cell.length_a   1.000
_cell.length_b   1.000
_cell.length_c   1.000
_cell.angle_alpha   90.00
_cell.angle_beta   90.00
_cell.angle_gamma   90.00
#
_symmetry.space_group_name_H-M   'P 1'
#
loop_
_entity.id
_entity.type
_entity.pdbx_description
1 polymer ?
#
loop_
_entity_poly.entity_id
_entity_poly.type
_entity_poly.pdbx_seq_one_letter_code
_entity_poly.pdbx_strand_id
1 'polypeptide(L)'
;MKKVLLGTILLALIIIVPITTMAGVHVGVGISLPSIVFAAPPEVVVMPDTDDVYVAPDIDADLFFWNGWWWRPYGGGWYRSHYYDRGWGYYNNVPSFYFDVDPGWRGYYRDHNWSGHRWDYDRISYGRLQQNWNSWHNNRYWEKQGTWGVQNYQPRPQQQRQQLRQQRQQQYQQQHQGKSQHQQSHAQGQQHQGRSQHQQSQGKHEGGHAGHSK
;
A
#
# COMPACT_ATOMS: atom_id res chain seq x y z
N MET A 1 44.31 -48.82 -24.92
CA MET A 1 43.40 -47.87 -25.54
C MET A 1 41.90 -48.08 -25.23
N LYS A 2 41.55 -48.77 -24.12
CA LYS A 2 40.17 -49.09 -23.75
C LYS A 2 39.67 -48.31 -22.52
N LYS A 3 40.49 -47.42 -21.96
CA LYS A 3 40.14 -46.63 -20.72
C LYS A 3 39.77 -45.17 -20.96
N VAL A 4 39.85 -44.67 -22.19
CA VAL A 4 39.53 -43.29 -22.54
C VAL A 4 38.08 -43.13 -23.02
N LEU A 5 37.41 -44.21 -23.40
CA LEU A 5 36.05 -44.18 -23.94
C LEU A 5 34.95 -44.18 -22.88
N LEU A 6 35.31 -44.46 -21.61
CA LEU A 6 34.32 -44.46 -20.51
C LEU A 6 34.15 -43.07 -19.85
N GLY A 7 35.10 -42.17 -20.08
CA GLY A 7 35.07 -40.82 -19.50
C GLY A 7 34.20 -39.81 -20.25
N THR A 8 33.94 -40.06 -21.52
CA THR A 8 33.19 -39.15 -22.38
C THR A 8 31.66 -39.34 -22.35
N ILE A 9 31.19 -40.49 -21.85
CA ILE A 9 29.73 -40.76 -21.73
C ILE A 9 29.14 -40.18 -20.45
N LEU A 10 29.96 -39.91 -19.43
CA LEU A 10 29.48 -39.38 -18.16
C LEU A 10 29.25 -37.86 -18.17
N LEU A 11 29.71 -37.15 -19.20
CA LEU A 11 29.60 -35.69 -19.30
C LEU A 11 28.35 -35.23 -20.07
N ALA A 12 27.55 -36.14 -20.60
CA ALA A 12 26.39 -35.84 -21.44
C ALA A 12 25.05 -35.94 -20.71
N LEU A 13 25.05 -36.21 -19.39
CA LEU A 13 23.81 -36.19 -18.58
C LEU A 13 23.66 -34.87 -17.85
N ILE A 14 23.74 -33.78 -18.59
CA ILE A 14 23.19 -32.48 -18.08
C ILE A 14 21.69 -32.65 -18.11
N ILE A 15 21.15 -32.97 -16.96
CA ILE A 15 19.71 -32.96 -16.69
C ILE A 15 19.20 -31.57 -17.02
N ILE A 16 18.50 -31.43 -18.13
CA ILE A 16 17.66 -30.27 -18.42
C ILE A 16 16.51 -30.34 -17.43
N VAL A 17 16.71 -29.73 -16.25
CA VAL A 17 15.62 -29.46 -15.34
C VAL A 17 14.79 -28.35 -16.00
N PRO A 18 13.51 -28.59 -16.37
CA PRO A 18 12.67 -27.52 -16.84
C PRO A 18 12.50 -26.55 -15.66
N ILE A 19 13.13 -25.38 -15.76
CA ILE A 19 12.83 -24.27 -14.87
C ILE A 19 11.40 -23.88 -15.21
N THR A 20 10.45 -24.34 -14.41
CA THR A 20 9.10 -23.80 -14.45
C THR A 20 9.20 -22.34 -14.03
N THR A 21 9.34 -21.46 -15.01
CA THR A 21 9.08 -20.04 -14.81
C THR A 21 7.62 -19.95 -14.40
N MET A 22 7.36 -19.81 -13.10
CA MET A 22 6.08 -19.35 -12.62
C MET A 22 5.94 -17.90 -13.11
N ALA A 23 5.39 -17.77 -14.30
CA ALA A 23 4.79 -16.51 -14.73
C ALA A 23 3.62 -16.29 -13.78
N GLY A 24 3.87 -15.59 -12.68
CA GLY A 24 2.83 -15.10 -11.81
C GLY A 24 1.97 -14.17 -12.64
N VAL A 25 0.84 -14.67 -13.14
CA VAL A 25 -0.20 -13.84 -13.70
C VAL A 25 -0.71 -13.00 -12.53
N HIS A 26 -0.16 -11.80 -12.36
CA HIS A 26 -0.80 -10.79 -11.58
C HIS A 26 -2.07 -10.40 -12.32
N VAL A 27 -3.18 -11.07 -12.01
CA VAL A 27 -4.50 -10.56 -12.34
C VAL A 27 -4.68 -9.32 -11.48
N GLY A 28 -4.16 -8.20 -11.96
CA GLY A 28 -4.49 -6.91 -11.44
C GLY A 28 -5.97 -6.71 -11.73
N VAL A 29 -6.83 -6.92 -10.74
CA VAL A 29 -8.15 -6.31 -10.75
C VAL A 29 -7.87 -4.83 -10.90
N GLY A 30 -8.08 -4.29 -12.10
CA GLY A 30 -7.75 -2.92 -12.44
C GLY A 30 -8.63 -1.95 -11.67
N ILE A 31 -8.31 -1.72 -10.41
CA ILE A 31 -8.81 -0.54 -9.71
C ILE A 31 -8.04 0.61 -10.33
N SER A 32 -8.70 1.31 -11.24
CA SER A 32 -8.18 2.54 -11.81
C SER A 32 -8.06 3.56 -10.67
N LEU A 33 -6.83 3.85 -10.25
CA LEU A 33 -6.57 4.95 -9.34
C LEU A 33 -7.02 6.26 -10.00
N PRO A 34 -7.85 7.08 -9.34
CA PRO A 34 -8.15 8.39 -9.87
C PRO A 34 -6.85 9.18 -10.01
N SER A 35 -6.66 9.82 -11.15
CA SER A 35 -5.52 10.69 -11.37
C SER A 35 -5.61 11.90 -10.44
N ILE A 36 -4.49 12.21 -9.76
CA ILE A 36 -4.33 13.49 -9.09
C ILE A 36 -3.77 14.45 -10.14
N VAL A 37 -4.46 15.56 -10.36
CA VAL A 37 -3.98 16.61 -11.28
C VAL A 37 -3.08 17.53 -10.46
N PHE A 38 -1.83 17.66 -10.90
CA PHE A 38 -0.84 18.54 -10.29
C PHE A 38 -0.61 19.75 -11.21
N ALA A 39 -0.85 20.95 -10.70
CA ALA A 39 -0.51 22.18 -11.41
C ALA A 39 1.02 22.42 -11.42
N ALA A 40 1.71 21.92 -10.40
CA ALA A 40 3.16 21.93 -10.24
C ALA A 40 3.57 20.72 -9.40
N PRO A 41 4.86 20.33 -9.39
CA PRO A 41 5.37 19.32 -8.46
C PRO A 41 5.00 19.68 -7.01
N PRO A 42 4.50 18.73 -6.21
CA PRO A 42 4.03 19.03 -4.87
C PRO A 42 5.17 19.46 -3.95
N GLU A 43 4.92 20.48 -3.15
CA GLU A 43 5.74 20.76 -1.98
C GLU A 43 5.28 19.87 -0.83
N VAL A 44 6.21 19.54 0.05
CA VAL A 44 5.93 18.70 1.21
C VAL A 44 6.40 19.37 2.49
N VAL A 45 5.84 18.92 3.61
CA VAL A 45 6.31 19.24 4.96
C VAL A 45 6.64 17.94 5.69
N VAL A 46 7.66 17.97 6.55
CA VAL A 46 8.02 16.81 7.37
C VAL A 46 7.10 16.72 8.58
N MET A 47 6.64 15.51 8.91
CA MET A 47 5.76 15.26 10.04
C MET A 47 6.55 15.11 11.34
N PRO A 48 6.22 15.88 12.38
CA PRO A 48 6.86 15.72 13.69
C PRO A 48 6.62 14.33 14.29
N ASP A 49 7.56 13.89 15.12
CA ASP A 49 7.56 12.58 15.79
C ASP A 49 7.57 11.36 14.87
N THR A 50 7.84 11.54 13.59
CA THR A 50 7.98 10.46 12.62
C THR A 50 9.42 10.23 12.22
N ASP A 51 9.67 9.10 11.57
CA ASP A 51 10.94 8.78 10.95
C ASP A 51 10.96 9.33 9.51
N ASP A 52 11.08 10.67 9.41
CA ASP A 52 11.13 11.43 8.16
C ASP A 52 9.99 11.10 7.17
N VAL A 53 8.77 11.09 7.70
CA VAL A 53 7.58 11.05 6.85
C VAL A 53 7.24 12.46 6.39
N TYR A 54 7.10 12.63 5.09
CA TYR A 54 6.70 13.90 4.47
C TYR A 54 5.27 13.78 3.94
N VAL A 55 4.51 14.86 4.02
CA VAL A 55 3.15 14.96 3.46
C VAL A 55 3.06 16.11 2.48
N ALA A 56 2.23 15.97 1.45
CA ALA A 56 1.88 17.06 0.54
C ALA A 56 0.58 17.72 1.01
N PRO A 57 0.65 18.84 1.77
CA PRO A 57 -0.51 19.37 2.48
C PRO A 57 -1.54 20.05 1.58
N ASP A 58 -1.11 20.55 0.42
CA ASP A 58 -1.96 21.28 -0.52
C ASP A 58 -2.70 20.36 -1.51
N ILE A 59 -2.56 19.04 -1.34
CA ILE A 59 -3.26 18.04 -2.14
C ILE A 59 -4.45 17.52 -1.33
N ASP A 60 -5.65 17.50 -1.93
CA ASP A 60 -6.88 17.04 -1.27
C ASP A 60 -6.82 15.56 -0.89
N ALA A 61 -6.05 14.75 -1.63
CA ALA A 61 -5.79 13.36 -1.29
C ALA A 61 -4.62 13.24 -0.31
N ASP A 62 -4.63 12.20 0.53
CA ASP A 62 -3.46 11.87 1.33
C ASP A 62 -2.32 11.40 0.42
N LEU A 63 -1.27 12.19 0.37
CA LEU A 63 -0.07 11.92 -0.42
C LEU A 63 1.14 12.08 0.49
N PHE A 64 1.86 10.97 0.68
CA PHE A 64 3.02 10.89 1.54
C PHE A 64 4.27 10.60 0.73
N PHE A 65 5.44 11.03 1.25
CA PHE A 65 6.73 10.54 0.79
C PHE A 65 7.49 9.97 1.98
N TRP A 66 7.97 8.74 1.81
CA TRP A 66 8.74 8.06 2.84
C TRP A 66 9.69 7.03 2.23
N ASN A 67 10.93 7.02 2.67
CA ASN A 67 11.98 6.09 2.27
C ASN A 67 12.12 5.94 0.74
N GLY A 68 12.13 7.08 0.03
CA GLY A 68 12.31 7.13 -1.43
C GLY A 68 11.08 6.80 -2.26
N TRP A 69 9.94 6.60 -1.64
CA TRP A 69 8.67 6.29 -2.29
C TRP A 69 7.60 7.31 -1.98
N TRP A 70 6.77 7.59 -2.98
CA TRP A 70 5.48 8.24 -2.82
C TRP A 70 4.43 7.20 -2.48
N TRP A 71 3.52 7.54 -1.58
CA TRP A 71 2.49 6.65 -1.06
C TRP A 71 1.15 7.34 -1.02
N ARG A 72 0.10 6.60 -1.39
CA ARG A 72 -1.28 7.10 -1.27
C ARG A 72 -2.24 5.97 -0.93
N PRO A 73 -3.18 6.19 0.00
CA PRO A 73 -4.30 5.29 0.21
C PRO A 73 -5.40 5.57 -0.82
N TYR A 74 -6.05 4.53 -1.30
CA TYR A 74 -7.24 4.65 -2.13
C TYR A 74 -8.06 3.35 -2.10
N GLY A 75 -9.44 3.47 -1.98
CA GLY A 75 -10.34 2.32 -2.04
C GLY A 75 -10.08 1.24 -0.99
N GLY A 76 -9.52 1.62 0.17
CA GLY A 76 -9.14 0.67 1.23
C GLY A 76 -7.79 -0.03 1.01
N GLY A 77 -7.09 0.26 -0.09
CA GLY A 77 -5.75 -0.24 -0.40
C GLY A 77 -4.68 0.84 -0.35
N TRP A 78 -3.43 0.41 -0.46
CA TRP A 78 -2.28 1.29 -0.54
C TRP A 78 -1.56 1.16 -1.88
N TYR A 79 -1.02 2.28 -2.33
CA TYR A 79 -0.28 2.36 -3.59
C TYR A 79 1.01 3.12 -3.37
N ARG A 80 2.06 2.72 -4.07
CA ARG A 80 3.35 3.41 -4.02
C ARG A 80 3.94 3.60 -5.40
N SER A 81 4.75 4.66 -5.55
CA SER A 81 5.51 4.95 -6.76
C SER A 81 6.80 5.69 -6.44
N HIS A 82 7.77 5.65 -7.33
CA HIS A 82 8.93 6.54 -7.28
C HIS A 82 8.62 7.95 -7.78
N TYR A 83 7.47 8.13 -8.43
CA TYR A 83 7.01 9.41 -8.97
C TYR A 83 5.71 9.83 -8.29
N TYR A 84 5.53 11.13 -8.05
CA TYR A 84 4.33 11.66 -7.39
C TYR A 84 3.08 11.60 -8.29
N ASP A 85 3.26 11.58 -9.61
CA ASP A 85 2.21 11.74 -10.62
C ASP A 85 1.86 10.46 -11.41
N ARG A 86 2.73 9.45 -11.40
CA ARG A 86 2.58 8.26 -12.26
C ARG A 86 3.24 7.01 -11.65
N GLY A 87 3.08 5.86 -12.36
CA GLY A 87 3.79 4.63 -12.00
C GLY A 87 3.32 3.98 -10.69
N TRP A 88 2.08 4.24 -10.29
CA TRP A 88 1.50 3.73 -9.05
C TRP A 88 1.27 2.23 -9.11
N GLY A 89 1.93 1.49 -8.26
CA GLY A 89 1.75 0.06 -8.03
C GLY A 89 1.00 -0.21 -6.73
N TYR A 90 0.12 -1.22 -6.75
CA TYR A 90 -0.58 -1.67 -5.56
C TYR A 90 0.40 -2.23 -4.52
N TYR A 91 0.14 -1.92 -3.27
CA TYR A 91 0.88 -2.43 -2.12
C TYR A 91 -0.10 -3.15 -1.18
N ASN A 92 0.15 -4.43 -0.94
CA ASN A 92 -0.80 -5.34 -0.29
C ASN A 92 -0.94 -5.16 1.24
N ASN A 93 -0.15 -4.26 1.84
CA ASN A 93 -0.18 -3.99 3.27
C ASN A 93 -0.37 -2.50 3.54
N VAL A 94 -0.63 -2.15 4.79
CA VAL A 94 -0.51 -0.77 5.25
C VAL A 94 0.97 -0.48 5.49
N PRO A 95 1.54 0.59 4.91
CA PRO A 95 2.94 0.94 5.17
C PRO A 95 3.13 1.30 6.64
N SER A 96 4.22 0.83 7.23
CA SER A 96 4.47 0.96 8.68
C SER A 96 4.50 2.40 9.16
N PHE A 97 5.00 3.32 8.35
CA PHE A 97 5.07 4.74 8.67
C PHE A 97 3.70 5.37 8.92
N TYR A 98 2.64 4.84 8.31
CA TYR A 98 1.30 5.41 8.41
C TYR A 98 0.80 5.45 9.86
N PHE A 99 1.20 4.47 10.66
CA PHE A 99 0.86 4.43 12.08
C PHE A 99 1.67 5.41 12.94
N ASP A 100 2.69 6.05 12.39
CA ASP A 100 3.42 7.12 13.06
C ASP A 100 2.80 8.50 12.79
N VAL A 101 2.14 8.66 11.64
CA VAL A 101 1.50 9.93 11.28
C VAL A 101 0.30 10.18 12.20
N ASP A 102 0.27 11.36 12.81
CA ASP A 102 -0.89 11.76 13.61
C ASP A 102 -2.10 12.03 12.71
N PRO A 103 -3.26 11.41 12.93
CA PRO A 103 -4.42 11.61 12.08
C PRO A 103 -4.96 13.05 12.07
N GLY A 104 -4.64 13.86 13.08
CA GLY A 104 -5.00 15.29 13.16
C GLY A 104 -4.07 16.22 12.41
N TRP A 105 -3.06 15.70 11.70
CA TRP A 105 -1.99 16.49 11.09
C TRP A 105 -2.46 17.64 10.19
N ARG A 106 -3.56 17.46 9.45
CA ARG A 106 -4.10 18.52 8.57
C ARG A 106 -4.61 19.73 9.36
N GLY A 107 -5.19 19.48 10.53
CA GLY A 107 -5.57 20.55 11.46
C GLY A 107 -4.34 21.26 12.00
N TYR A 108 -3.37 20.53 12.47
CA TYR A 108 -2.11 21.10 12.98
C TYR A 108 -1.35 21.91 11.93
N TYR A 109 -1.32 21.42 10.67
CA TYR A 109 -0.74 22.15 9.54
C TYR A 109 -1.44 23.47 9.29
N ARG A 110 -2.77 23.45 9.16
CA ARG A 110 -3.58 24.63 8.87
C ARG A 110 -3.46 25.68 9.97
N ASP A 111 -3.45 25.23 11.22
CA ASP A 111 -3.46 26.10 12.39
C ASP A 111 -2.05 26.50 12.81
N HIS A 112 -1.01 26.07 12.10
CA HIS A 112 0.41 26.27 12.47
C HIS A 112 0.71 25.89 13.92
N ASN A 113 0.05 24.85 14.40
CA ASN A 113 0.13 24.41 15.79
C ASN A 113 0.24 22.90 15.89
N TRP A 114 1.35 22.41 16.42
CA TRP A 114 1.57 21.00 16.68
C TRP A 114 1.40 20.70 18.17
N SER A 115 0.27 20.10 18.54
CA SER A 115 -0.02 19.70 19.93
C SER A 115 0.18 20.83 20.97
N GLY A 116 -0.23 22.05 20.65
CA GLY A 116 -0.09 23.22 21.52
C GLY A 116 1.19 24.03 21.32
N HIS A 117 2.10 23.60 20.44
CA HIS A 117 3.32 24.29 20.11
C HIS A 117 3.26 24.92 18.73
N ARG A 118 3.81 26.12 18.56
CA ARG A 118 3.90 26.76 17.26
C ARG A 118 4.72 25.91 16.31
N TRP A 119 4.15 25.60 15.13
CA TRP A 119 4.80 24.78 14.11
C TRP A 119 5.18 25.66 12.91
N ASP A 120 6.43 26.06 12.84
CA ASP A 120 7.02 26.78 11.72
C ASP A 120 7.67 25.75 10.77
N TYR A 121 6.81 25.02 10.05
CA TYR A 121 7.27 23.98 9.13
C TYR A 121 8.00 24.57 7.92
N ASP A 122 9.00 23.84 7.44
CA ASP A 122 9.69 24.15 6.20
C ASP A 122 8.92 23.54 5.02
N ARG A 123 8.56 24.37 4.04
CA ARG A 123 7.98 23.88 2.77
C ARG A 123 9.11 23.45 1.86
N ILE A 124 9.15 22.18 1.57
CA ILE A 124 10.22 21.52 0.85
C ILE A 124 9.76 21.28 -0.57
N SER A 125 10.40 21.92 -1.54
CA SER A 125 10.13 21.66 -2.95
C SER A 125 10.49 20.23 -3.35
N TYR A 126 9.84 19.70 -4.37
CA TYR A 126 10.10 18.38 -4.92
C TYR A 126 11.59 18.14 -5.25
N GLY A 127 12.24 19.10 -5.91
CA GLY A 127 13.66 18.99 -6.25
C GLY A 127 14.56 18.90 -5.02
N ARG A 128 14.31 19.73 -4.00
CA ARG A 128 15.04 19.70 -2.73
C ARG A 128 14.82 18.40 -1.97
N LEU A 129 13.58 17.87 -1.97
CA LEU A 129 13.27 16.58 -1.39
C LEU A 129 14.05 15.46 -2.07
N GLN A 130 14.00 15.36 -3.39
CA GLN A 130 14.68 14.29 -4.14
C GLN A 130 16.20 14.28 -3.93
N GLN A 131 16.81 15.44 -3.80
CA GLN A 131 18.26 15.56 -3.60
C GLN A 131 18.69 15.18 -2.19
N ASN A 132 17.84 15.41 -1.18
CA ASN A 132 18.31 15.41 0.21
C ASN A 132 17.64 14.37 1.12
N TRP A 133 16.49 13.78 0.74
CA TRP A 133 15.71 12.91 1.63
C TRP A 133 16.56 11.80 2.28
N ASN A 134 17.43 11.15 1.51
CA ASN A 134 18.28 10.06 1.98
C ASN A 134 19.33 10.55 2.99
N SER A 135 19.95 11.69 2.72
CA SER A 135 20.89 12.31 3.66
C SER A 135 20.20 12.76 4.94
N TRP A 136 19.03 13.37 4.83
CA TRP A 136 18.26 13.79 5.99
C TRP A 136 17.85 12.61 6.87
N HIS A 137 17.36 11.54 6.25
CA HIS A 137 16.98 10.30 6.94
C HIS A 137 18.16 9.69 7.68
N ASN A 138 19.28 9.45 7.00
CA ASN A 138 20.46 8.84 7.60
C ASN A 138 21.06 9.65 8.77
N ASN A 139 20.94 10.96 8.72
CA ASN A 139 21.46 11.87 9.74
C ASN A 139 20.43 12.24 10.82
N ARG A 140 19.17 11.83 10.68
CA ARG A 140 18.04 12.27 11.52
C ARG A 140 17.97 13.80 11.60
N TYR A 141 18.09 14.43 10.43
CA TYR A 141 18.27 15.88 10.31
C TYR A 141 17.14 16.64 11.01
N TRP A 142 15.90 16.32 10.69
CA TRP A 142 14.72 17.04 11.18
C TRP A 142 14.52 16.94 12.70
N GLU A 143 14.80 15.76 13.25
CA GLU A 143 14.69 15.56 14.71
C GLU A 143 15.78 16.30 15.46
N LYS A 144 17.04 16.23 14.98
CA LYS A 144 18.21 16.79 15.69
C LYS A 144 18.36 18.30 15.52
N GLN A 145 18.04 18.83 14.35
CA GLN A 145 18.40 20.22 14.03
C GLN A 145 17.25 21.22 14.17
N GLY A 146 16.04 20.80 14.40
CA GLY A 146 14.96 21.77 14.44
C GLY A 146 13.63 21.24 14.95
N THR A 147 13.61 20.06 15.58
CA THR A 147 12.35 19.48 16.08
C THR A 147 11.23 19.59 15.05
N TRP A 148 11.55 19.31 13.78
CA TRP A 148 10.62 19.42 12.62
C TRP A 148 9.99 20.81 12.45
N GLY A 149 10.65 21.87 12.95
CA GLY A 149 10.13 23.23 12.95
C GLY A 149 9.14 23.54 14.09
N VAL A 150 8.98 22.65 15.05
CA VAL A 150 8.09 22.87 16.20
C VAL A 150 8.86 23.58 17.32
N GLN A 151 8.41 24.80 17.68
CA GLN A 151 9.07 25.62 18.67
C GLN A 151 8.87 25.08 20.08
N ASN A 152 9.93 25.09 20.89
CA ASN A 152 9.90 24.64 22.29
C ASN A 152 9.30 23.24 22.48
N TYR A 153 9.46 22.37 21.49
CA TYR A 153 8.93 21.02 21.48
C TYR A 153 9.99 20.03 21.91
N GLN A 154 9.62 19.11 22.78
CA GLN A 154 10.43 17.95 23.09
C GLN A 154 9.89 16.74 22.33
N PRO A 155 10.69 16.12 21.44
CA PRO A 155 10.30 14.91 20.74
C PRO A 155 9.81 13.84 21.71
N ARG A 156 8.73 13.17 21.37
CA ARG A 156 8.25 12.04 22.19
C ARG A 156 9.34 10.97 22.28
N PRO A 157 9.58 10.43 23.48
CA PRO A 157 10.51 9.31 23.64
C PRO A 157 10.18 8.17 22.72
N GLN A 158 11.19 7.46 22.24
CA GLN A 158 11.01 6.35 21.29
C GLN A 158 9.99 5.29 21.78
N GLN A 159 10.01 4.98 23.07
CA GLN A 159 9.06 4.05 23.68
C GLN A 159 7.61 4.55 23.54
N GLN A 160 7.36 5.82 23.77
CA GLN A 160 6.02 6.41 23.61
C GLN A 160 5.58 6.42 22.15
N ARG A 161 6.48 6.74 21.22
CA ARG A 161 6.19 6.65 19.78
C ARG A 161 5.81 5.22 19.37
N GLN A 162 6.51 4.21 19.86
CA GLN A 162 6.20 2.81 19.61
C GLN A 162 4.83 2.40 20.19
N GLN A 163 4.49 2.83 21.39
CA GLN A 163 3.17 2.56 22.00
C GLN A 163 2.04 3.18 21.17
N LEU A 164 2.18 4.44 20.75
CA LEU A 164 1.21 5.11 19.88
C LEU A 164 1.06 4.39 18.53
N ARG A 165 2.15 3.95 17.93
CA ARG A 165 2.14 3.14 16.70
C ARG A 165 1.33 1.86 16.88
N GLN A 166 1.58 1.11 17.94
CA GLN A 166 0.85 -0.12 18.25
C GLN A 166 -0.64 0.14 18.49
N GLN A 167 -1.00 1.18 19.23
CA GLN A 167 -2.40 1.54 19.46
C GLN A 167 -3.11 1.88 18.14
N ARG A 168 -2.51 2.70 17.29
CA ARG A 168 -3.08 3.07 15.98
C ARG A 168 -3.20 1.85 15.06
N GLN A 169 -2.22 0.95 15.09
CA GLN A 169 -2.27 -0.29 14.34
C GLN A 169 -3.43 -1.20 14.79
N GLN A 170 -3.64 -1.35 16.09
CA GLN A 170 -4.76 -2.11 16.64
C GLN A 170 -6.11 -1.48 16.28
N GLN A 171 -6.24 -0.17 16.40
CA GLN A 171 -7.45 0.57 16.00
C GLN A 171 -7.75 0.38 14.51
N TYR A 172 -6.72 0.48 13.67
CA TYR A 172 -6.86 0.25 12.23
C TYR A 172 -7.37 -1.18 11.94
N GLN A 173 -6.79 -2.19 12.57
CA GLN A 173 -7.21 -3.58 12.41
C GLN A 173 -8.68 -3.79 12.84
N GLN A 174 -9.09 -3.25 13.99
CA GLN A 174 -10.47 -3.35 14.48
C GLN A 174 -11.46 -2.72 13.51
N GLN A 175 -11.14 -1.54 12.96
CA GLN A 175 -12.01 -0.84 12.00
C GLN A 175 -12.15 -1.57 10.66
N HIS A 176 -11.14 -2.37 10.26
CA HIS A 176 -11.11 -3.02 8.95
C HIS A 176 -11.46 -4.51 9.00
N GLN A 177 -11.43 -5.17 10.16
CA GLN A 177 -11.86 -6.57 10.31
C GLN A 177 -13.35 -6.78 9.97
N GLY A 178 -14.22 -5.85 10.33
CA GLY A 178 -15.64 -5.90 10.01
C GLY A 178 -15.95 -5.85 8.51
N LYS A 179 -15.14 -5.14 7.74
CA LYS A 179 -15.34 -5.00 6.28
C LYS A 179 -14.96 -6.27 5.52
N SER A 180 -13.94 -6.99 5.97
CA SER A 180 -13.50 -8.23 5.32
C SER A 180 -14.50 -9.37 5.52
N GLN A 181 -15.14 -9.46 6.67
CA GLN A 181 -16.20 -10.46 6.93
C GLN A 181 -17.46 -10.18 6.12
N HIS A 182 -17.82 -8.91 5.94
CA HIS A 182 -19.02 -8.53 5.14
C HIS A 182 -18.82 -8.82 3.66
N GLN A 183 -17.61 -8.64 3.11
CA GLN A 183 -17.31 -8.99 1.72
C GLN A 183 -17.32 -10.51 1.48
N GLN A 184 -16.82 -11.30 2.43
CA GLN A 184 -16.85 -12.76 2.34
C GLN A 184 -18.28 -13.32 2.41
N SER A 185 -19.13 -12.78 3.28
CA SER A 185 -20.53 -13.21 3.38
C SER A 185 -21.36 -12.86 2.12
N HIS A 186 -21.10 -11.71 1.49
CA HIS A 186 -21.73 -11.36 0.21
C HIS A 186 -21.26 -12.23 -0.95
N ALA A 187 -19.99 -12.60 -1.00
CA ALA A 187 -19.45 -13.48 -2.03
C ALA A 187 -20.02 -14.92 -1.90
N GLN A 188 -20.17 -15.43 -0.69
CA GLN A 188 -20.79 -16.74 -0.44
C GLN A 188 -22.30 -16.73 -0.74
N GLY A 189 -23.02 -15.64 -0.43
CA GLY A 189 -24.44 -15.50 -0.72
C GLY A 189 -24.74 -15.51 -2.22
N GLN A 190 -23.90 -14.89 -3.04
CA GLN A 190 -24.06 -14.89 -4.49
C GLN A 190 -23.76 -16.26 -5.13
N GLN A 191 -22.82 -17.05 -4.59
CA GLN A 191 -22.56 -18.42 -5.06
C GLN A 191 -23.73 -19.37 -4.78
N HIS A 192 -24.42 -19.21 -3.64
CA HIS A 192 -25.59 -20.02 -3.32
C HIS A 192 -26.81 -19.67 -4.19
N GLN A 193 -27.03 -18.43 -4.53
CA GLN A 193 -28.12 -18.01 -5.41
C GLN A 193 -27.91 -18.46 -6.87
N GLY A 194 -26.66 -18.43 -7.38
CA GLY A 194 -26.32 -18.92 -8.70
C GLY A 194 -26.55 -20.44 -8.86
N ARG A 195 -26.30 -21.21 -7.81
CA ARG A 195 -26.43 -22.66 -7.81
C ARG A 195 -27.91 -23.11 -7.76
N SER A 196 -28.75 -22.36 -7.07
CA SER A 196 -30.21 -22.64 -7.00
C SER A 196 -30.93 -22.36 -8.29
N GLN A 197 -30.52 -21.36 -9.08
CA GLN A 197 -31.12 -21.06 -10.39
C GLN A 197 -30.69 -22.08 -11.45
N HIS A 198 -29.52 -22.69 -11.36
CA HIS A 198 -29.07 -23.69 -12.33
C HIS A 198 -29.76 -25.06 -12.13
N GLN A 199 -30.22 -25.40 -10.92
CA GLN A 199 -30.99 -26.61 -10.66
C GLN A 199 -32.46 -26.49 -11.10
N GLN A 200 -33.07 -25.30 -11.10
CA GLN A 200 -34.43 -25.08 -11.58
C GLN A 200 -34.54 -25.09 -13.10
N SER A 201 -33.48 -24.81 -13.85
CA SER A 201 -33.49 -24.85 -15.30
C SER A 201 -33.33 -26.25 -15.92
N GLN A 202 -32.73 -27.22 -15.18
CA GLN A 202 -32.60 -28.60 -15.64
C GLN A 202 -33.81 -29.50 -15.37
N GLY A 203 -34.70 -29.10 -14.46
CA GLY A 203 -35.91 -29.87 -14.13
C GLY A 203 -37.10 -29.65 -15.11
N LYS A 204 -36.98 -28.82 -16.13
CA LYS A 204 -38.08 -28.45 -17.01
C LYS A 204 -38.03 -29.06 -18.43
N HIS A 205 -37.06 -29.95 -18.70
CA HIS A 205 -36.86 -30.55 -20.04
C HIS A 205 -37.16 -32.04 -20.15
N GLU A 206 -37.64 -32.71 -19.09
CA GLU A 206 -38.10 -34.09 -19.16
C GLU A 206 -39.58 -34.20 -18.84
N GLY A 207 -40.42 -34.03 -19.85
CA GLY A 207 -41.87 -34.22 -19.69
C GLY A 207 -42.67 -33.86 -20.95
N GLY A 208 -42.51 -34.63 -22.03
CA GLY A 208 -43.35 -34.37 -23.20
C GLY A 208 -43.11 -35.30 -24.40
N HIS A 209 -43.24 -36.61 -24.24
CA HIS A 209 -43.55 -37.49 -25.36
C HIS A 209 -44.25 -38.75 -24.87
N ALA A 210 -45.57 -38.75 -24.95
CA ALA A 210 -46.38 -39.95 -25.01
C ALA A 210 -47.68 -39.59 -25.73
N GLY A 211 -47.80 -39.87 -27.00
CA GLY A 211 -48.68 -40.95 -27.44
C GLY A 211 -50.01 -40.42 -27.93
N HIS A 212 -50.22 -40.33 -29.27
CA HIS A 212 -51.54 -40.54 -29.84
C HIS A 212 -51.40 -41.42 -31.08
N SER A 213 -51.83 -42.71 -30.93
CA SER A 213 -52.25 -43.55 -32.00
C SER A 213 -53.78 -43.76 -31.82
N LYS A 214 -54.55 -43.33 -32.72
CA LYS A 214 -55.69 -43.88 -33.46
C LYS A 214 -56.53 -42.78 -34.02
#